data_c9669f3a64dca161f50ea8156b116019
#
_entry.id   c9669f3a64dca161f50ea8156b116019
#
_cell.length_a   1.000
_cell.length_b   1.000
_cell.length_c   1.000
_cell.angle_alpha   90.00
_cell.angle_beta   90.00
_cell.angle_gamma   90.00
#
_symmetry.space_group_name_H-M   'P 1'
#
loop_
_entity.id
_entity.type
_entity.pdbx_description
1 polymer ?
#
loop_
_entity_poly.entity_id
_entity_poly.type
_entity_poly.pdbx_seq_one_letter_code
_entity_poly.pdbx_strand_id
1 'polypeptide(L)'
;SVHLSDCPKCNEALINEKVEERMDLVRDVVSLGRNAREEAGAKIRQPLSKVLLDKKYESVIGDLTDLIKEELNVKEVSYTNETSSYLSYLVKPNFKEVGKLFGKNIGEFSKIVSEFTSEDINNIESKTVTFDGVTYNLNKDMLDIRVSAKEGYDVTSDGVNYVILDTTLTPELKNEGTLRDLIRQCQVLRKNIGLDISDRINIEFVTSKELQDNVVFAYKDVIESELLATIVTGLNSEEN
;
A
#
# COMPACT_ATOMS: atom_id res chain seq x y z
N SER A 1 -1.04 36.36 -25.77
CA SER A 1 -0.30 35.85 -24.60
C SER A 1 -1.29 35.55 -23.48
N VAL A 2 -1.15 34.48 -22.77
CA VAL A 2 -2.01 34.07 -21.64
C VAL A 2 -2.14 35.21 -20.61
N HIS A 3 -1.09 36.01 -20.42
CA HIS A 3 -1.07 37.13 -19.49
C HIS A 3 -1.88 38.34 -19.95
N LEU A 4 -2.35 38.34 -21.20
CA LEU A 4 -3.19 39.40 -21.77
C LEU A 4 -4.63 38.95 -21.99
N SER A 5 -4.95 37.74 -21.62
CA SER A 5 -6.31 37.16 -21.67
C SER A 5 -7.09 37.58 -20.44
N ASP A 6 -8.39 37.79 -20.59
CA ASP A 6 -9.28 37.95 -19.45
C ASP A 6 -9.33 36.70 -18.58
N CYS A 7 -9.49 36.88 -17.28
CA CYS A 7 -9.69 35.78 -16.36
C CYS A 7 -10.99 35.02 -16.74
N PRO A 8 -10.96 33.68 -16.89
CA PRO A 8 -12.18 32.95 -17.22
C PRO A 8 -13.24 33.15 -16.14
N LYS A 9 -14.48 33.36 -16.56
CA LYS A 9 -15.61 33.45 -15.64
C LYS A 9 -16.05 32.06 -15.22
N CYS A 10 -16.37 31.92 -13.93
CA CYS A 10 -16.93 30.68 -13.40
C CYS A 10 -18.28 30.38 -14.10
N ASN A 11 -18.46 29.17 -14.55
CA ASN A 11 -19.75 28.68 -15.01
C ASN A 11 -20.39 27.83 -13.89
N GLU A 12 -21.20 28.48 -13.07
CA GLU A 12 -21.84 27.86 -11.91
C GLU A 12 -22.74 26.67 -12.29
N ALA A 13 -23.23 26.63 -13.53
CA ALA A 13 -24.04 25.48 -14.01
C ALA A 13 -23.23 24.19 -14.19
N LEU A 14 -21.90 24.26 -14.17
CA LEU A 14 -21.02 23.10 -14.23
C LEU A 14 -20.58 22.60 -12.86
N ILE A 15 -20.89 23.33 -11.79
CA ILE A 15 -20.58 22.91 -10.42
C ILE A 15 -21.48 21.75 -10.03
N ASN A 16 -20.92 20.67 -9.56
CA ASN A 16 -21.64 19.49 -9.09
C ASN A 16 -21.06 19.05 -7.75
N GLU A 17 -21.64 19.55 -6.66
CA GLU A 17 -21.18 19.29 -5.30
C GLU A 17 -21.04 17.79 -4.99
N LYS A 18 -21.95 16.94 -5.51
CA LYS A 18 -21.86 15.49 -5.30
C LYS A 18 -20.64 14.86 -5.97
N VAL A 19 -20.26 15.37 -7.13
CA VAL A 19 -19.03 14.90 -7.80
C VAL A 19 -17.79 15.39 -7.04
N GLU A 20 -17.81 16.60 -6.53
CA GLU A 20 -16.73 17.18 -5.73
C GLU A 20 -16.54 16.39 -4.43
N GLU A 21 -17.59 16.11 -3.66
CA GLU A 21 -17.54 15.28 -2.45
C GLU A 21 -16.99 13.88 -2.72
N ARG A 22 -17.40 13.25 -3.83
CA ARG A 22 -16.88 11.94 -4.23
C ARG A 22 -15.39 12.00 -4.58
N MET A 23 -14.98 13.05 -5.29
CA MET A 23 -13.57 13.26 -5.65
C MET A 23 -12.71 13.57 -4.43
N ASP A 24 -13.22 14.33 -3.48
CA ASP A 24 -12.50 14.59 -2.23
C ASP A 24 -12.25 13.28 -1.46
N LEU A 25 -13.26 12.41 -1.34
CA LEU A 25 -13.06 11.08 -0.76
C LEU A 25 -12.01 10.25 -1.52
N VAL A 26 -12.05 10.27 -2.85
CA VAL A 26 -11.04 9.56 -3.66
C VAL A 26 -9.64 10.11 -3.40
N ARG A 27 -9.48 11.44 -3.29
CA ARG A 27 -8.20 12.08 -2.98
C ARG A 27 -7.67 11.70 -1.59
N ASP A 28 -8.56 11.65 -0.58
CA ASP A 28 -8.20 11.23 0.77
C ASP A 28 -7.74 9.76 0.78
N VAL A 29 -8.50 8.87 0.14
CA VAL A 29 -8.15 7.46 -0.01
C VAL A 29 -6.81 7.28 -0.73
N VAL A 30 -6.59 8.01 -1.82
CA VAL A 30 -5.32 7.97 -2.57
C VAL A 30 -4.16 8.49 -1.72
N SER A 31 -4.37 9.55 -0.94
CA SER A 31 -3.35 10.07 -0.01
C SER A 31 -2.97 9.04 1.05
N LEU A 32 -3.95 8.42 1.69
CA LEU A 32 -3.73 7.34 2.66
C LEU A 32 -3.04 6.12 2.02
N GLY A 33 -3.46 5.74 0.82
CA GLY A 33 -2.85 4.63 0.09
C GLY A 33 -1.39 4.88 -0.31
N ARG A 34 -1.04 6.13 -0.63
CA ARG A 34 0.36 6.51 -0.87
C ARG A 34 1.20 6.45 0.40
N ASN A 35 0.64 6.87 1.54
CA ASN A 35 1.30 6.74 2.83
C ASN A 35 1.52 5.26 3.19
N ALA A 36 0.52 4.40 3.00
CA ALA A 36 0.65 2.96 3.18
C ALA A 36 1.77 2.36 2.31
N ARG A 37 1.87 2.79 1.03
CA ARG A 37 2.97 2.35 0.16
C ARG A 37 4.35 2.80 0.66
N GLU A 38 4.46 4.01 1.20
CA GLU A 38 5.70 4.54 1.75
C GLU A 38 6.11 3.77 3.00
N GLU A 39 5.18 3.52 3.93
CA GLU A 39 5.40 2.73 5.15
C GLU A 39 5.81 1.29 4.84
N ALA A 40 5.17 0.66 3.83
CA ALA A 40 5.53 -0.67 3.32
C ALA A 40 6.84 -0.70 2.52
N GLY A 41 7.45 0.45 2.20
CA GLY A 41 8.61 0.53 1.30
C GLY A 41 8.30 0.12 -0.16
N ALA A 42 7.04 0.08 -0.54
CA ALA A 42 6.61 -0.33 -1.87
C ALA A 42 6.75 0.82 -2.87
N LYS A 43 7.66 0.67 -3.84
CA LYS A 43 7.88 1.69 -4.88
C LYS A 43 6.60 1.95 -5.68
N ILE A 44 6.34 3.21 -6.06
CA ILE A 44 5.14 3.57 -6.84
C ILE A 44 5.02 2.78 -8.14
N ARG A 45 6.13 2.43 -8.80
CA ARG A 45 6.15 1.65 -10.06
C ARG A 45 5.88 0.18 -9.86
N GLN A 46 6.08 -0.33 -8.66
CA GLN A 46 5.75 -1.72 -8.35
C GLN A 46 4.24 -1.85 -8.26
N PRO A 47 3.57 -2.55 -9.19
CA PRO A 47 2.15 -2.81 -9.05
C PRO A 47 1.90 -3.74 -7.88
N LEU A 48 0.80 -3.51 -7.16
CA LEU A 48 0.33 -4.35 -6.08
C LEU A 48 -0.98 -5.03 -6.46
N SER A 49 -1.35 -6.08 -5.74
CA SER A 49 -2.53 -6.87 -6.09
C SER A 49 -3.81 -6.09 -5.86
N LYS A 50 -3.99 -5.54 -4.66
CA LYS A 50 -5.23 -4.84 -4.31
C LYS A 50 -5.07 -3.84 -3.18
N VAL A 51 -6.04 -2.95 -3.11
CA VAL A 51 -6.33 -2.08 -1.97
C VAL A 51 -7.73 -2.39 -1.44
N LEU A 52 -7.87 -2.44 -0.11
CA LEU A 52 -9.17 -2.63 0.53
C LEU A 52 -9.56 -1.35 1.25
N LEU A 53 -10.81 -0.97 1.07
CA LEU A 53 -11.42 0.24 1.61
C LEU A 53 -12.60 -0.13 2.51
N ASP A 54 -13.07 0.82 3.30
CA ASP A 54 -14.29 0.66 4.08
C ASP A 54 -15.49 0.41 3.15
N LYS A 55 -16.30 -0.59 3.47
CA LYS A 55 -17.52 -0.96 2.71
C LYS A 55 -18.48 0.19 2.52
N LYS A 56 -18.54 1.12 3.46
CA LYS A 56 -19.40 2.32 3.36
C LYS A 56 -19.09 3.17 2.14
N TYR A 57 -17.88 3.09 1.58
CA TYR A 57 -17.48 3.89 0.43
C TYR A 57 -17.80 3.26 -0.92
N GLU A 58 -18.17 1.99 -0.97
CA GLU A 58 -18.44 1.28 -2.23
C GLU A 58 -19.46 2.01 -3.12
N SER A 59 -20.58 2.45 -2.53
CA SER A 59 -21.61 3.16 -3.26
C SER A 59 -21.25 4.62 -3.59
N VAL A 60 -20.38 5.23 -2.79
CA VAL A 60 -19.93 6.62 -2.98
C VAL A 60 -18.88 6.70 -4.07
N ILE A 61 -17.87 5.86 -4.02
CA ILE A 61 -16.77 5.82 -5.01
C ILE A 61 -17.32 5.34 -6.36
N GLY A 62 -18.06 4.23 -6.40
CA GLY A 62 -18.73 3.73 -7.59
C GLY A 62 -17.79 3.61 -8.80
N ASP A 63 -18.07 4.39 -9.85
CA ASP A 63 -17.32 4.44 -11.11
C ASP A 63 -15.93 5.08 -11.02
N LEU A 64 -15.58 5.73 -9.90
CA LEU A 64 -14.27 6.35 -9.69
C LEU A 64 -13.18 5.36 -9.22
N THR A 65 -13.50 4.08 -9.11
CA THR A 65 -12.54 3.03 -8.70
C THR A 65 -11.29 2.96 -9.59
N ASP A 66 -11.44 3.22 -10.88
CA ASP A 66 -10.30 3.16 -11.81
C ASP A 66 -9.27 4.25 -11.53
N LEU A 67 -9.70 5.45 -11.08
CA LEU A 67 -8.79 6.49 -10.63
C LEU A 67 -7.93 6.04 -9.45
N ILE A 68 -8.54 5.34 -8.47
CA ILE A 68 -7.80 4.80 -7.33
C ILE A 68 -6.80 3.73 -7.78
N LYS A 69 -7.19 2.84 -8.71
CA LYS A 69 -6.29 1.81 -9.25
C LYS A 69 -5.07 2.44 -9.94
N GLU A 70 -5.30 3.44 -10.77
CA GLU A 70 -4.23 4.13 -11.50
C GLU A 70 -3.30 4.87 -10.55
N GLU A 71 -3.84 5.66 -9.63
CA GLU A 71 -3.08 6.50 -8.70
C GLU A 71 -2.27 5.69 -7.68
N LEU A 72 -2.84 4.57 -7.21
CA LEU A 72 -2.18 3.67 -6.28
C LEU A 72 -1.41 2.54 -6.98
N ASN A 73 -1.50 2.43 -8.30
CA ASN A 73 -0.91 1.34 -9.07
C ASN A 73 -1.25 -0.04 -8.48
N VAL A 74 -2.55 -0.30 -8.31
CA VAL A 74 -3.09 -1.57 -7.83
C VAL A 74 -4.00 -2.20 -8.89
N LYS A 75 -4.08 -3.52 -8.90
CA LYS A 75 -4.91 -4.24 -9.89
C LYS A 75 -6.40 -4.21 -9.53
N GLU A 76 -6.71 -4.16 -8.23
CA GLU A 76 -8.08 -4.26 -7.72
C GLU A 76 -8.34 -3.30 -6.56
N VAL A 77 -9.56 -2.75 -6.50
CA VAL A 77 -10.12 -2.08 -5.33
C VAL A 77 -11.21 -2.98 -4.76
N SER A 78 -11.05 -3.39 -3.53
CA SER A 78 -12.02 -4.22 -2.79
C SER A 78 -12.54 -3.48 -1.56
N TYR A 79 -13.64 -3.92 -0.99
CA TYR A 79 -14.28 -3.28 0.15
C TYR A 79 -14.48 -4.27 1.29
N THR A 80 -14.24 -3.83 2.54
CA THR A 80 -14.38 -4.68 3.72
C THR A 80 -15.00 -3.92 4.89
N ASN A 81 -15.75 -4.64 5.73
CA ASN A 81 -16.19 -4.15 7.04
C ASN A 81 -15.27 -4.65 8.17
N GLU A 82 -14.37 -5.59 7.87
CA GLU A 82 -13.59 -6.33 8.86
C GLU A 82 -12.11 -5.92 8.83
N THR A 83 -11.82 -4.71 9.27
CA THR A 83 -10.43 -4.24 9.42
C THR A 83 -9.60 -5.10 10.36
N SER A 84 -10.24 -5.64 11.42
CA SER A 84 -9.58 -6.51 12.40
C SER A 84 -8.93 -7.75 11.79
N SER A 85 -9.45 -8.23 10.65
CA SER A 85 -8.88 -9.38 9.92
C SER A 85 -7.49 -9.10 9.35
N TYR A 86 -7.15 -7.84 9.14
CA TYR A 86 -5.89 -7.37 8.54
C TYR A 86 -4.94 -6.73 9.56
N LEU A 87 -5.39 -6.61 10.81
CA LEU A 87 -4.60 -6.05 11.90
C LEU A 87 -4.04 -7.14 12.80
N SER A 88 -2.84 -6.91 13.30
CA SER A 88 -2.19 -7.67 14.35
C SER A 88 -2.06 -6.77 15.57
N TYR A 89 -2.40 -7.31 16.71
CA TYR A 89 -2.33 -6.60 17.98
C TYR A 89 -1.16 -7.13 18.79
N LEU A 90 -0.21 -6.27 19.11
CA LEU A 90 0.84 -6.56 20.05
C LEU A 90 0.47 -5.94 21.38
N VAL A 91 0.03 -6.78 22.32
CA VAL A 91 -0.38 -6.34 23.65
C VAL A 91 0.74 -6.62 24.64
N LYS A 92 1.16 -5.59 25.37
CA LYS A 92 2.14 -5.69 26.44
C LYS A 92 1.58 -5.09 27.73
N PRO A 93 2.06 -5.53 28.90
CA PRO A 93 1.74 -4.84 30.15
C PRO A 93 2.24 -3.40 30.14
N ASN A 94 1.41 -2.47 30.58
CA ASN A 94 1.89 -1.14 30.92
C ASN A 94 2.56 -1.19 32.29
N PHE A 95 3.88 -1.38 32.31
CA PHE A 95 4.65 -1.59 33.52
C PHE A 95 4.53 -0.48 34.57
N LYS A 96 4.15 0.74 34.16
CA LYS A 96 3.93 1.85 35.09
C LYS A 96 2.70 1.61 35.95
N GLU A 97 1.64 1.10 35.36
CA GLU A 97 0.35 0.84 36.01
C GLU A 97 0.35 -0.50 36.76
N VAL A 98 0.81 -1.56 36.05
CA VAL A 98 0.69 -2.92 36.59
C VAL A 98 1.86 -3.36 37.46
N GLY A 99 3.00 -2.66 37.41
CA GLY A 99 4.20 -3.07 38.15
C GLY A 99 4.01 -3.13 39.67
N LYS A 100 3.24 -2.21 40.23
CA LYS A 100 2.90 -2.21 41.65
C LYS A 100 1.80 -3.22 42.02
N LEU A 101 0.91 -3.54 41.06
CA LEU A 101 -0.24 -4.42 41.29
C LEU A 101 0.18 -5.90 41.24
N PHE A 102 0.95 -6.28 40.23
CA PHE A 102 1.27 -7.68 39.94
C PHE A 102 2.67 -8.12 40.41
N GLY A 103 3.59 -7.20 40.67
CA GLY A 103 4.89 -7.49 41.25
C GLY A 103 5.59 -8.70 40.66
N LYS A 104 5.66 -9.82 41.39
CA LYS A 104 6.29 -11.08 40.92
C LYS A 104 5.55 -11.75 39.78
N ASN A 105 4.24 -11.52 39.65
CA ASN A 105 3.36 -12.19 38.68
C ASN A 105 3.32 -11.44 37.33
N ILE A 106 4.11 -10.37 37.15
CA ILE A 106 4.13 -9.55 35.95
C ILE A 106 4.54 -10.35 34.70
N GLY A 107 5.41 -11.35 34.88
CA GLY A 107 5.85 -12.26 33.81
C GLY A 107 4.72 -13.18 33.30
N GLU A 108 3.90 -13.66 34.22
CA GLU A 108 2.72 -14.48 33.90
C GLU A 108 1.63 -13.61 33.27
N PHE A 109 1.38 -12.42 33.81
CA PHE A 109 0.49 -11.44 33.23
C PHE A 109 0.91 -11.08 31.79
N SER A 110 2.21 -10.87 31.53
CA SER A 110 2.73 -10.59 30.19
C SER A 110 2.43 -11.70 29.18
N LYS A 111 2.50 -12.96 29.59
CA LYS A 111 2.14 -14.10 28.74
C LYS A 111 0.65 -14.10 28.42
N ILE A 112 -0.20 -13.90 29.43
CA ILE A 112 -1.66 -13.87 29.25
C ILE A 112 -2.06 -12.77 28.27
N VAL A 113 -1.57 -11.54 28.44
CA VAL A 113 -1.97 -10.41 27.59
C VAL A 113 -1.36 -10.50 26.17
N SER A 114 -0.24 -11.20 25.99
CA SER A 114 0.34 -11.40 24.67
C SER A 114 -0.50 -12.31 23.76
N GLU A 115 -1.40 -13.09 24.35
CA GLU A 115 -2.33 -13.98 23.63
C GLU A 115 -3.70 -13.32 23.35
N PHE A 116 -3.89 -12.07 23.78
CA PHE A 116 -5.16 -11.37 23.59
C PHE A 116 -5.45 -11.12 22.10
N THR A 117 -6.67 -11.45 21.73
CA THR A 117 -7.24 -11.19 20.40
C THR A 117 -7.85 -9.77 20.35
N SER A 118 -8.27 -9.35 19.15
CA SER A 118 -9.02 -8.09 18.97
C SER A 118 -10.32 -8.06 19.78
N GLU A 119 -11.01 -9.21 19.92
CA GLU A 119 -12.22 -9.32 20.73
C GLU A 119 -11.91 -9.14 22.23
N ASP A 120 -10.81 -9.70 22.70
CA ASP A 120 -10.34 -9.56 24.08
C ASP A 120 -10.03 -8.11 24.43
N ILE A 121 -9.41 -7.39 23.49
CA ILE A 121 -9.07 -5.98 23.65
C ILE A 121 -10.31 -5.09 23.68
N ASN A 122 -11.28 -5.37 22.82
CA ASN A 122 -12.54 -4.63 22.76
C ASN A 122 -13.39 -4.83 24.04
N ASN A 123 -13.30 -6.01 24.64
CA ASN A 123 -14.06 -6.40 25.83
C ASN A 123 -13.18 -6.44 27.11
N ILE A 124 -12.08 -5.68 27.14
CA ILE A 124 -11.07 -5.78 28.19
C ILE A 124 -11.64 -5.51 29.60
N GLU A 125 -12.59 -4.60 29.71
CA GLU A 125 -13.22 -4.23 31.00
C GLU A 125 -14.05 -5.36 31.60
N SER A 126 -14.45 -6.35 30.79
CA SER A 126 -15.12 -7.55 31.25
C SER A 126 -14.18 -8.70 31.63
N LYS A 127 -12.87 -8.53 31.42
CA LYS A 127 -11.87 -9.56 31.68
C LYS A 127 -11.22 -9.41 33.03
N THR A 128 -10.93 -10.55 33.64
CA THR A 128 -10.28 -10.64 34.94
C THR A 128 -9.09 -11.59 34.87
N VAL A 129 -8.07 -11.33 35.66
CA VAL A 129 -6.96 -12.24 35.91
C VAL A 129 -6.83 -12.52 37.39
N THR A 130 -6.44 -13.74 37.76
CA THR A 130 -6.32 -14.12 39.18
C THR A 130 -4.88 -14.55 39.44
N PHE A 131 -4.24 -13.90 40.40
CA PHE A 131 -2.90 -14.24 40.87
C PHE A 131 -2.90 -14.36 42.39
N ASP A 132 -2.29 -15.40 42.94
CA ASP A 132 -2.19 -15.67 44.38
C ASP A 132 -3.56 -15.63 45.09
N GLY A 133 -4.64 -16.03 44.41
CA GLY A 133 -6.01 -16.01 44.93
C GLY A 133 -6.70 -14.65 44.93
N VAL A 134 -6.06 -13.62 44.36
CA VAL A 134 -6.66 -12.28 44.21
C VAL A 134 -7.05 -12.08 42.76
N THR A 135 -8.31 -11.68 42.53
CA THR A 135 -8.84 -11.41 41.18
C THR A 135 -8.76 -9.92 40.86
N TYR A 136 -8.19 -9.59 39.73
CA TYR A 136 -8.03 -8.23 39.23
C TYR A 136 -8.88 -8.00 38.00
N ASN A 137 -9.66 -6.93 37.97
CA ASN A 137 -10.35 -6.47 36.76
C ASN A 137 -9.36 -5.76 35.85
N LEU A 138 -9.38 -6.11 34.56
CA LEU A 138 -8.52 -5.47 33.58
C LEU A 138 -9.15 -4.18 33.05
N ASN A 139 -8.31 -3.22 32.69
CA ASN A 139 -8.70 -2.03 31.95
C ASN A 139 -7.64 -1.69 30.91
N LYS A 140 -7.96 -0.79 30.00
CA LYS A 140 -7.07 -0.40 28.90
C LYS A 140 -5.76 0.25 29.38
N ASP A 141 -5.78 0.95 30.50
CA ASP A 141 -4.61 1.65 31.04
C ASP A 141 -3.51 0.67 31.49
N MET A 142 -3.90 -0.55 31.85
CA MET A 142 -2.99 -1.62 32.26
C MET A 142 -2.21 -2.23 31.06
N LEU A 143 -2.59 -1.88 29.83
CA LEU A 143 -2.04 -2.47 28.60
C LEU A 143 -1.40 -1.39 27.72
N ASP A 144 -0.26 -1.73 27.14
CA ASP A 144 0.34 -1.02 25.99
C ASP A 144 -0.05 -1.81 24.73
N ILE A 145 -1.06 -1.31 24.03
CA ILE A 145 -1.64 -1.96 22.85
C ILE A 145 -1.04 -1.29 21.63
N ARG A 146 -0.25 -2.04 20.86
CA ARG A 146 0.26 -1.61 19.56
C ARG A 146 -0.47 -2.35 18.48
N VAL A 147 -1.01 -1.59 17.55
CA VAL A 147 -1.69 -2.12 16.38
C VAL A 147 -0.70 -2.05 15.21
N SER A 148 -0.53 -3.15 14.51
CA SER A 148 0.26 -3.22 13.29
C SER A 148 -0.52 -4.01 12.23
N ALA A 149 -0.16 -3.83 10.97
CA ALA A 149 -0.70 -4.68 9.91
C ALA A 149 -0.20 -6.12 10.07
N LYS A 150 -1.00 -7.09 9.64
CA LYS A 150 -0.54 -8.48 9.49
C LYS A 150 0.46 -8.57 8.34
N GLU A 151 1.30 -9.61 8.40
CA GLU A 151 2.25 -9.90 7.33
C GLU A 151 1.55 -9.95 5.96
N GLY A 152 2.13 -9.27 4.98
CA GLY A 152 1.57 -9.12 3.63
C GLY A 152 0.57 -7.98 3.47
N TYR A 153 0.29 -7.22 4.52
CA TYR A 153 -0.59 -6.05 4.48
C TYR A 153 0.07 -4.83 5.10
N ASP A 154 -0.38 -3.66 4.68
CA ASP A 154 -0.11 -2.40 5.35
C ASP A 154 -1.43 -1.65 5.58
N VAL A 155 -1.56 -0.95 6.70
CA VAL A 155 -2.81 -0.29 7.10
C VAL A 155 -2.53 1.12 7.58
N THR A 156 -3.04 2.08 6.84
CA THR A 156 -2.94 3.51 7.19
C THR A 156 -4.33 4.09 7.45
N SER A 157 -4.45 4.94 8.44
CA SER A 157 -5.69 5.62 8.83
C SER A 157 -5.44 7.06 9.23
N ASP A 158 -6.40 7.93 8.93
CA ASP A 158 -6.47 9.32 9.43
C ASP A 158 -7.36 9.47 10.66
N GLY A 159 -7.85 8.36 11.22
CA GLY A 159 -8.80 8.32 12.34
C GLY A 159 -10.28 8.31 11.92
N VAL A 160 -10.60 8.60 10.67
CA VAL A 160 -11.96 8.55 10.07
C VAL A 160 -12.00 7.49 8.99
N ASN A 161 -11.02 7.50 8.11
CA ASN A 161 -10.87 6.61 6.98
C ASN A 161 -9.71 5.66 7.23
N TYR A 162 -9.75 4.49 6.61
CA TYR A 162 -8.63 3.57 6.57
C TYR A 162 -8.43 2.99 5.17
N VAL A 163 -7.20 2.70 4.87
CA VAL A 163 -6.79 2.03 3.64
C VAL A 163 -5.91 0.84 4.03
N ILE A 164 -6.24 -0.33 3.50
CA ILE A 164 -5.46 -1.56 3.68
C ILE A 164 -4.85 -1.92 2.34
N LEU A 165 -3.54 -2.02 2.29
CA LEU A 165 -2.80 -2.34 1.08
C LEU A 165 -2.27 -3.76 1.16
N ASP A 166 -2.56 -4.58 0.15
CA ASP A 166 -1.93 -5.90 0.00
C ASP A 166 -0.55 -5.71 -0.61
N THR A 167 0.46 -5.94 0.19
CA THR A 167 1.88 -5.77 -0.17
C THR A 167 2.54 -7.06 -0.65
N THR A 168 1.76 -8.15 -0.73
CA THR A 168 2.25 -9.45 -1.21
C THR A 168 2.56 -9.38 -2.70
N LEU A 169 3.79 -9.68 -3.07
CA LEU A 169 4.24 -9.64 -4.45
C LEU A 169 4.24 -11.04 -5.07
N THR A 170 3.38 -11.25 -6.06
CA THR A 170 3.47 -12.44 -6.93
C THR A 170 4.63 -12.30 -7.92
N PRO A 171 5.12 -13.41 -8.52
CA PRO A 171 6.14 -13.36 -9.57
C PRO A 171 5.75 -12.43 -10.73
N GLU A 172 4.50 -12.44 -11.15
CA GLU A 172 3.96 -11.60 -12.22
C GLU A 172 4.04 -10.11 -11.87
N LEU A 173 3.64 -9.74 -10.65
CA LEU A 173 3.72 -8.36 -10.17
C LEU A 173 5.16 -7.88 -10.06
N LYS A 174 6.10 -8.75 -9.64
CA LYS A 174 7.52 -8.44 -9.61
C LYS A 174 8.06 -8.20 -11.02
N ASN A 175 7.72 -9.06 -11.97
CA ASN A 175 8.14 -8.94 -13.37
C ASN A 175 7.60 -7.65 -14.00
N GLU A 176 6.33 -7.30 -13.75
CA GLU A 176 5.74 -6.05 -14.22
C GLU A 176 6.41 -4.82 -13.59
N GLY A 177 6.74 -4.86 -12.30
CA GLY A 177 7.50 -3.82 -11.63
C GLY A 177 8.89 -3.64 -12.24
N THR A 178 9.58 -4.74 -12.50
CA THR A 178 10.89 -4.77 -13.15
C THR A 178 10.83 -4.22 -14.58
N LEU A 179 9.79 -4.59 -15.34
CA LEU A 179 9.54 -4.05 -16.68
C LEU A 179 9.43 -2.52 -16.66
N ARG A 180 8.63 -1.97 -15.74
CA ARG A 180 8.43 -0.51 -15.64
C ARG A 180 9.72 0.22 -15.24
N ASP A 181 10.51 -0.35 -14.33
CA ASP A 181 11.81 0.19 -13.96
C ASP A 181 12.80 0.13 -15.15
N LEU A 182 12.79 -0.95 -15.92
CA LEU A 182 13.62 -1.11 -17.12
C LEU A 182 13.28 -0.07 -18.19
N ILE A 183 11.99 0.09 -18.51
CA ILE A 183 11.53 1.10 -19.48
C ILE A 183 11.97 2.49 -19.07
N ARG A 184 11.78 2.83 -17.77
CA ARG A 184 12.23 4.13 -17.25
C ARG A 184 13.73 4.33 -17.39
N GLN A 185 14.54 3.32 -17.04
CA GLN A 185 16.00 3.43 -17.17
C GLN A 185 16.41 3.68 -18.63
N CYS A 186 15.79 2.97 -19.58
CA CYS A 186 16.02 3.20 -20.99
C CYS A 186 15.61 4.61 -21.42
N GLN A 187 14.47 5.13 -20.95
CA GLN A 187 14.04 6.52 -21.22
C GLN A 187 15.02 7.55 -20.66
N VAL A 188 15.56 7.32 -19.44
CA VAL A 188 16.60 8.17 -18.84
C VAL A 188 17.87 8.13 -19.68
N LEU A 189 18.30 6.94 -20.12
CA LEU A 189 19.47 6.79 -20.99
C LEU A 189 19.28 7.54 -22.32
N ARG A 190 18.12 7.38 -22.99
CA ARG A 190 17.79 8.12 -24.22
C ARG A 190 17.96 9.63 -24.03
N LYS A 191 17.41 10.18 -22.93
CA LYS A 191 17.56 11.60 -22.60
C LYS A 191 19.02 12.01 -22.38
N ASN A 192 19.78 11.21 -21.65
CA ASN A 192 21.17 11.52 -21.31
C ASN A 192 22.11 11.51 -22.51
N ILE A 193 21.83 10.67 -23.51
CA ILE A 193 22.62 10.63 -24.76
C ILE A 193 22.09 11.62 -25.83
N GLY A 194 21.05 12.42 -25.50
CA GLY A 194 20.57 13.48 -26.36
C GLY A 194 19.67 13.04 -27.51
N LEU A 195 19.00 11.88 -27.41
CA LEU A 195 18.04 11.43 -28.42
C LEU A 195 16.73 12.22 -28.33
N ASP A 196 16.14 12.48 -29.47
CA ASP A 196 14.80 13.02 -29.56
C ASP A 196 13.75 11.97 -29.19
N ILE A 197 12.55 12.43 -28.79
CA ILE A 197 11.45 11.55 -28.38
C ILE A 197 11.04 10.61 -29.52
N SER A 198 11.12 11.08 -30.76
CA SER A 198 10.73 10.35 -31.97
C SER A 198 11.81 9.41 -32.53
N ASP A 199 13.04 9.46 -32.00
CA ASP A 199 14.12 8.63 -32.50
C ASP A 199 13.84 7.13 -32.29
N ARG A 200 14.12 6.34 -33.33
CA ARG A 200 14.06 4.88 -33.26
C ARG A 200 15.45 4.34 -32.96
N ILE A 201 15.50 3.37 -32.04
CA ILE A 201 16.75 2.82 -31.55
C ILE A 201 16.77 1.28 -31.59
N ASN A 202 17.94 0.71 -31.54
CA ASN A 202 18.14 -0.71 -31.24
C ASN A 202 18.63 -0.82 -29.80
N ILE A 203 18.03 -1.74 -29.04
CA ILE A 203 18.40 -1.99 -27.65
C ILE A 203 18.90 -3.43 -27.52
N GLU A 204 20.03 -3.58 -26.90
CA GLU A 204 20.58 -4.86 -26.47
C GLU A 204 20.56 -4.94 -24.95
N PHE A 205 19.98 -6.00 -24.40
CA PHE A 205 19.96 -6.26 -22.97
C PHE A 205 20.95 -7.38 -22.62
N VAL A 206 21.91 -7.06 -21.76
CA VAL A 206 22.83 -8.06 -21.20
C VAL A 206 22.40 -8.31 -19.76
N THR A 207 21.78 -9.45 -19.51
CA THR A 207 21.17 -9.77 -18.21
C THR A 207 21.10 -11.28 -17.99
N SER A 208 20.69 -11.71 -16.78
CA SER A 208 20.46 -13.12 -16.48
C SER A 208 19.37 -13.72 -17.37
N LYS A 209 19.49 -15.02 -17.65
CA LYS A 209 18.51 -15.75 -18.45
C LYS A 209 17.10 -15.63 -17.90
N GLU A 210 16.95 -15.69 -16.57
CA GLU A 210 15.65 -15.54 -15.91
C GLU A 210 14.98 -14.18 -16.22
N LEU A 211 15.73 -13.09 -16.11
CA LEU A 211 15.22 -11.75 -16.40
C LEU A 211 14.93 -11.58 -17.91
N GLN A 212 15.76 -12.18 -18.74
CA GLN A 212 15.59 -12.15 -20.18
C GLN A 212 14.28 -12.83 -20.59
N ASP A 213 14.04 -14.05 -20.09
CA ASP A 213 12.84 -14.83 -20.43
C ASP A 213 11.57 -14.23 -19.81
N ASN A 214 11.61 -13.87 -18.51
CA ASN A 214 10.41 -13.47 -17.76
C ASN A 214 10.03 -12.00 -17.96
N VAL A 215 10.94 -11.14 -18.39
CA VAL A 215 10.68 -9.70 -18.57
C VAL A 215 10.94 -9.25 -19.99
N VAL A 216 12.16 -9.40 -20.52
CA VAL A 216 12.52 -8.83 -21.82
C VAL A 216 11.73 -9.46 -22.95
N PHE A 217 11.68 -10.78 -23.02
CA PHE A 217 10.96 -11.50 -24.09
C PHE A 217 9.46 -11.58 -23.82
N ALA A 218 9.05 -11.78 -22.56
CA ALA A 218 7.63 -11.85 -22.20
C ALA A 218 6.89 -10.53 -22.49
N TYR A 219 7.57 -9.38 -22.37
CA TYR A 219 6.99 -8.06 -22.62
C TYR A 219 7.64 -7.31 -23.79
N LYS A 220 8.19 -8.06 -24.75
CA LYS A 220 8.92 -7.49 -25.88
C LYS A 220 8.14 -6.40 -26.61
N ASP A 221 6.89 -6.67 -26.96
CA ASP A 221 6.06 -5.73 -27.73
C ASP A 221 5.80 -4.42 -26.95
N VAL A 222 5.65 -4.53 -25.63
CA VAL A 222 5.47 -3.36 -24.75
C VAL A 222 6.75 -2.53 -24.72
N ILE A 223 7.90 -3.17 -24.53
CA ILE A 223 9.21 -2.49 -24.51
C ILE A 223 9.49 -1.79 -25.84
N GLU A 224 9.28 -2.48 -26.96
CA GLU A 224 9.51 -1.93 -28.31
C GLU A 224 8.58 -0.75 -28.61
N SER A 225 7.32 -0.84 -28.16
CA SER A 225 6.34 0.24 -28.33
C SER A 225 6.66 1.47 -27.47
N GLU A 226 6.91 1.28 -26.17
CA GLU A 226 7.15 2.36 -25.21
C GLU A 226 8.48 3.09 -25.44
N LEU A 227 9.46 2.40 -26.00
CA LEU A 227 10.79 2.96 -26.24
C LEU A 227 11.05 3.34 -27.70
N LEU A 228 10.10 3.11 -28.61
CA LEU A 228 10.31 3.21 -30.05
C LEU A 228 11.58 2.46 -30.48
N ALA A 229 11.72 1.24 -29.99
CA ALA A 229 12.93 0.45 -30.10
C ALA A 229 12.70 -0.86 -30.85
N THR A 230 13.79 -1.46 -31.32
CA THR A 230 13.85 -2.86 -31.71
C THR A 230 14.80 -3.58 -30.76
N ILE A 231 14.33 -4.66 -30.13
CA ILE A 231 15.18 -5.46 -29.25
C ILE A 231 16.06 -6.37 -30.09
N VAL A 232 17.36 -6.19 -29.96
CA VAL A 232 18.38 -7.11 -30.48
C VAL A 232 18.63 -8.15 -29.39
N THR A 233 18.74 -9.43 -29.76
CA THR A 233 19.00 -10.53 -28.80
C THR A 233 20.28 -10.27 -28.00
N GLY A 234 20.13 -10.07 -26.71
CA GLY A 234 21.27 -9.83 -25.81
C GLY A 234 22.02 -11.11 -25.47
N LEU A 235 23.32 -10.97 -25.23
CA LEU A 235 24.16 -12.03 -24.70
C LEU A 235 23.85 -12.23 -23.21
N ASN A 236 23.80 -13.49 -22.76
CA ASN A 236 23.69 -13.80 -21.32
C ASN A 236 25.00 -13.38 -20.61
N SER A 237 24.88 -12.75 -19.45
CA SER A 237 26.03 -12.33 -18.64
C SER A 237 26.90 -13.49 -18.12
N GLU A 238 26.46 -14.73 -18.30
CA GLU A 238 27.16 -15.94 -17.86
C GLU A 238 28.10 -16.55 -18.94
N GLU A 239 28.16 -15.97 -20.14
CA GLU A 239 29.04 -16.45 -21.23
C GLU A 239 30.32 -15.62 -21.41
N ASN A 240 30.67 -14.77 -20.44
CA ASN A 240 31.94 -14.02 -20.44
C ASN A 240 32.79 -14.31 -19.21
#